data_4bf8dcbcd6008748ed473ec5f8a2422c
#
_entry.id   4bf8dcbcd6008748ed473ec5f8a2422c
#
_cell.length_a   1.000
_cell.length_b   1.000
_cell.length_c   1.000
_cell.angle_alpha   90.00
_cell.angle_beta   90.00
_cell.angle_gamma   90.00
#
_symmetry.space_group_name_H-M   'P 1'
#
loop_
_entity.id
_entity.type
_entity.pdbx_description
1 polymer ?
#
loop_
_entity_poly.entity_id
_entity_poly.type
_entity_poly.pdbx_seq_one_letter_code
_entity_poly.pdbx_strand_id
1 'polypeptide(L)'
;KLDPDLVLTFSDLQADIVDELVRNGVTTMAYNQRDILGILAMIRHLGAVVGAAEEADRLASKYEARLAKISTSVRKHKPKVYFEEWDNPMISGIKWVSQLIEIAGGKDIFPLLSEQKAAKDRFVYSEQVIAAAPDIILASWCGKKVRPEKIAARYGWQDIPAVKSGHIYEIKS
;
A
#
# COMPACT_ATOMS: atom_id res chain seq x y z
N LYS A 1 20.91 -26.80 3.14
CA LYS A 1 20.29 -26.25 4.34
C LYS A 1 20.80 -24.82 4.47
N LEU A 2 19.90 -23.82 4.52
CA LEU A 2 20.26 -22.46 4.89
C LEU A 2 20.50 -22.47 6.40
N ASP A 3 21.50 -21.72 6.87
CA ASP A 3 21.82 -21.54 8.27
C ASP A 3 21.94 -20.04 8.54
N PRO A 4 20.81 -19.33 8.59
CA PRO A 4 20.81 -17.87 8.68
C PRO A 4 21.10 -17.41 10.10
N ASP A 5 21.88 -16.35 10.25
CA ASP A 5 22.09 -15.66 11.52
C ASP A 5 20.83 -14.94 12.01
N LEU A 6 19.98 -14.51 11.06
CA LEU A 6 18.75 -13.78 11.33
C LEU A 6 17.70 -14.07 10.25
N VAL A 7 16.48 -14.32 10.67
CA VAL A 7 15.31 -14.39 9.78
C VAL A 7 14.45 -13.15 9.98
N LEU A 8 14.14 -12.48 8.87
CA LEU A 8 13.19 -11.37 8.85
C LEU A 8 11.82 -11.88 8.45
N THR A 9 10.81 -11.51 9.21
CA THR A 9 9.41 -11.80 8.90
C THR A 9 8.63 -10.50 8.78
N PHE A 10 7.51 -10.57 8.09
CA PHE A 10 6.68 -9.42 7.85
C PHE A 10 5.21 -9.75 8.09
N SER A 11 4.52 -8.86 8.82
CA SER A 11 3.09 -8.95 9.08
C SER A 11 2.70 -10.02 10.13
N ASP A 12 1.61 -9.74 10.82
CA ASP A 12 0.92 -10.65 11.74
C ASP A 12 0.42 -11.95 11.09
N LEU A 13 0.28 -11.96 9.75
CA LEU A 13 -0.04 -13.19 8.99
C LEU A 13 1.05 -14.27 9.10
N GLN A 14 2.26 -13.90 9.47
CA GLN A 14 3.40 -14.84 9.67
C GLN A 14 3.64 -15.18 11.15
N ALA A 15 2.72 -14.85 12.05
CA ALA A 15 2.91 -15.06 13.49
C ALA A 15 3.19 -16.53 13.84
N ASP A 16 2.48 -17.47 13.21
CA ASP A 16 2.68 -18.90 13.46
C ASP A 16 4.08 -19.35 12.96
N ILE A 17 4.55 -18.79 11.85
CA ILE A 17 5.92 -19.06 11.33
C ILE A 17 6.96 -18.49 12.31
N VAL A 18 6.72 -17.32 12.89
CA VAL A 18 7.62 -16.72 13.89
C VAL A 18 7.70 -17.62 15.13
N ASP A 19 6.56 -18.11 15.62
CA ASP A 19 6.51 -19.03 16.77
C ASP A 19 7.33 -20.29 16.49
N GLU A 20 7.16 -20.89 15.32
CA GLU A 20 7.91 -22.08 14.90
C GLU A 20 9.43 -21.81 14.80
N LEU A 21 9.83 -20.70 14.20
CA LEU A 21 11.23 -20.31 14.08
C LEU A 21 11.89 -20.13 15.46
N VAL A 22 11.21 -19.43 16.36
CA VAL A 22 11.71 -19.19 17.73
C VAL A 22 11.84 -20.50 18.50
N ARG A 23 10.84 -21.41 18.41
CA ARG A 23 10.90 -22.75 19.04
C ARG A 23 12.07 -23.59 18.52
N ASN A 24 12.49 -23.40 17.27
CA ASN A 24 13.63 -24.07 16.68
C ASN A 24 14.96 -23.32 16.90
N GLY A 25 15.00 -22.31 17.78
CA GLY A 25 16.21 -21.58 18.15
C GLY A 25 16.72 -20.62 17.07
N VAL A 26 15.88 -20.25 16.09
CA VAL A 26 16.24 -19.33 15.02
C VAL A 26 16.02 -17.88 15.50
N THR A 27 17.05 -17.05 15.41
CA THR A 27 16.92 -15.62 15.68
C THR A 27 15.97 -14.99 14.66
N THR A 28 14.90 -14.36 15.13
CA THR A 28 13.84 -13.85 14.26
C THR A 28 13.50 -12.41 14.63
N MET A 29 13.32 -11.57 13.63
CA MET A 29 12.85 -10.19 13.78
C MET A 29 11.60 -9.99 12.94
N ALA A 30 10.49 -9.66 13.60
CA ALA A 30 9.20 -9.45 12.95
C ALA A 30 8.89 -7.96 12.77
N TYR A 31 8.54 -7.58 11.55
CA TYR A 31 8.09 -6.23 11.20
C TYR A 31 6.60 -6.25 10.82
N ASN A 32 5.87 -5.23 11.28
CA ASN A 32 4.44 -5.09 10.99
C ASN A 32 4.04 -3.62 10.78
N GLN A 33 4.85 -2.88 10.03
CA GLN A 33 4.62 -1.47 9.75
C GLN A 33 3.50 -1.32 8.72
N ARG A 34 2.57 -0.42 9.02
CA ARG A 34 1.36 -0.19 8.21
C ARG A 34 1.22 1.25 7.74
N ASP A 35 2.11 2.15 8.17
CA ASP A 35 2.12 3.55 7.78
C ASP A 35 3.52 4.00 7.33
N ILE A 36 3.58 5.16 6.70
CA ILE A 36 4.81 5.68 6.11
C ILE A 36 5.89 5.90 7.15
N LEU A 37 5.56 6.46 8.31
CA LEU A 37 6.54 6.72 9.38
C LEU A 37 7.14 5.41 9.90
N GLY A 38 6.29 4.41 10.14
CA GLY A 38 6.74 3.08 10.55
C GLY A 38 7.63 2.41 9.52
N ILE A 39 7.32 2.53 8.22
CA ILE A 39 8.15 1.99 7.14
C ILE A 39 9.52 2.67 7.11
N LEU A 40 9.60 3.98 7.23
CA LEU A 40 10.86 4.72 7.25
C LEU A 40 11.70 4.39 8.50
N ALA A 41 11.05 4.24 9.66
CA ALA A 41 11.71 3.78 10.88
C ALA A 41 12.23 2.34 10.74
N MET A 42 11.47 1.44 10.10
CA MET A 42 11.89 0.07 9.81
C MET A 42 13.15 0.05 8.92
N ILE A 43 13.22 0.88 7.88
CA ILE A 43 14.40 0.98 7.02
C ILE A 43 15.64 1.34 7.85
N ARG A 44 15.55 2.35 8.72
CA ARG A 44 16.65 2.76 9.60
C ARG A 44 17.04 1.65 10.58
N HIS A 45 16.05 1.01 11.20
CA HIS A 45 16.26 -0.07 12.16
C HIS A 45 16.96 -1.27 11.50
N LEU A 46 16.46 -1.70 10.34
CA LEU A 46 17.04 -2.80 9.58
C LEU A 46 18.50 -2.48 9.17
N GLY A 47 18.74 -1.27 8.69
CA GLY A 47 20.10 -0.83 8.36
C GLY A 47 21.06 -0.90 9.54
N ALA A 48 20.62 -0.49 10.73
CA ALA A 48 21.42 -0.60 11.95
C ALA A 48 21.75 -2.06 12.30
N VAL A 49 20.77 -2.96 12.17
CA VAL A 49 20.94 -4.39 12.48
C VAL A 49 21.95 -5.06 11.55
N VAL A 50 21.96 -4.70 10.26
CA VAL A 50 22.87 -5.32 9.26
C VAL A 50 24.17 -4.54 9.05
N GLY A 51 24.46 -3.54 9.87
CA GLY A 51 25.68 -2.75 9.77
C GLY A 51 25.72 -1.72 8.65
N ALA A 52 24.55 -1.35 8.09
CA ALA A 52 24.37 -0.39 6.99
C ALA A 52 23.57 0.85 7.44
N ALA A 53 23.81 1.36 8.65
CA ALA A 53 23.03 2.42 9.27
C ALA A 53 23.05 3.74 8.46
N GLU A 54 24.20 4.12 7.93
CA GLU A 54 24.34 5.36 7.15
C GLU A 54 23.58 5.29 5.81
N GLU A 55 23.65 4.15 5.12
CA GLU A 55 22.92 3.90 3.89
C GLU A 55 21.41 3.94 4.12
N ALA A 56 20.95 3.31 5.19
CA ALA A 56 19.54 3.25 5.56
C ALA A 56 19.00 4.63 5.92
N ASP A 57 19.76 5.44 6.68
CA ASP A 57 19.35 6.80 7.02
C ASP A 57 19.32 7.68 5.76
N ARG A 58 20.28 7.59 4.89
CA ARG A 58 20.30 8.31 3.61
C ARG A 58 19.11 7.94 2.74
N LEU A 59 18.74 6.64 2.68
CA LEU A 59 17.58 6.18 1.92
C LEU A 59 16.29 6.72 2.52
N ALA A 60 16.10 6.58 3.82
CA ALA A 60 14.89 7.06 4.50
C ALA A 60 14.74 8.58 4.37
N SER A 61 15.82 9.35 4.60
CA SER A 61 15.84 10.81 4.45
C SER A 61 15.53 11.26 3.01
N LYS A 62 16.02 10.51 2.00
CA LYS A 62 15.68 10.77 0.60
C LYS A 62 14.17 10.61 0.34
N TYR A 63 13.53 9.58 0.92
CA TYR A 63 12.09 9.41 0.79
C TYR A 63 11.32 10.49 1.54
N GLU A 64 11.72 10.85 2.75
CA GLU A 64 11.11 11.95 3.52
C GLU A 64 11.13 13.27 2.74
N ALA A 65 12.29 13.63 2.19
CA ALA A 65 12.44 14.82 1.38
C ALA A 65 11.57 14.81 0.11
N ARG A 66 11.45 13.62 -0.54
CA ARG A 66 10.58 13.45 -1.71
C ARG A 66 9.10 13.62 -1.35
N LEU A 67 8.65 13.03 -0.26
CA LEU A 67 7.27 13.14 0.23
C LEU A 67 6.95 14.59 0.60
N ALA A 68 7.85 15.27 1.32
CA ALA A 68 7.71 16.69 1.66
C ALA A 68 7.60 17.56 0.39
N LYS A 69 8.45 17.34 -0.60
CA LYS A 69 8.39 18.07 -1.88
C LYS A 69 7.06 17.86 -2.60
N ILE A 70 6.51 16.64 -2.60
CA ILE A 70 5.23 16.33 -3.24
C ILE A 70 4.10 17.06 -2.50
N SER A 71 4.07 16.99 -1.17
CA SER A 71 3.02 17.59 -0.35
C SER A 71 2.92 19.11 -0.51
N THR A 72 4.03 19.81 -0.79
CA THR A 72 4.05 21.26 -1.04
C THR A 72 3.51 21.65 -2.41
N SER A 73 3.43 20.73 -3.36
CA SER A 73 2.93 20.95 -4.73
C SER A 73 1.41 20.71 -4.89
N VAL A 74 0.72 20.42 -3.79
CA VAL A 74 -0.70 20.02 -3.80
C VAL A 74 -1.60 21.16 -4.28
N ARG A 75 -2.54 20.82 -5.18
CA ARG A 75 -3.54 21.74 -5.73
C ARG A 75 -4.73 21.93 -4.78
N LYS A 76 -5.47 23.02 -4.95
CA LYS A 76 -6.69 23.31 -4.15
C LYS A 76 -7.78 22.24 -4.31
N HIS A 77 -7.92 21.66 -5.51
CA HIS A 77 -8.87 20.58 -5.79
C HIS A 77 -8.22 19.22 -5.47
N LYS A 78 -8.85 18.43 -4.62
CA LYS A 78 -8.43 17.09 -4.24
C LYS A 78 -9.31 16.06 -4.97
N PRO A 79 -8.81 15.41 -6.03
CA PRO A 79 -9.58 14.39 -6.73
C PRO A 79 -9.87 13.21 -5.79
N LYS A 80 -11.05 12.60 -5.94
CA LYS A 80 -11.42 11.36 -5.28
C LYS A 80 -10.67 10.21 -5.94
N VAL A 81 -9.95 9.42 -5.17
CA VAL A 81 -9.10 8.33 -5.66
C VAL A 81 -9.59 7.01 -5.08
N TYR A 82 -9.84 6.05 -5.97
CA TYR A 82 -9.97 4.65 -5.63
C TYR A 82 -8.63 3.95 -5.88
N PHE A 83 -8.07 3.29 -4.85
CA PHE A 83 -6.94 2.39 -5.02
C PHE A 83 -7.41 0.95 -4.90
N GLU A 84 -7.08 0.14 -5.91
CA GLU A 84 -7.41 -1.28 -5.96
C GLU A 84 -6.14 -2.11 -5.80
N GLU A 85 -6.00 -2.75 -4.64
CA GLU A 85 -4.87 -3.64 -4.30
C GLU A 85 -5.01 -5.01 -4.95
N TRP A 86 -6.26 -5.45 -5.17
CA TRP A 86 -6.60 -6.72 -5.83
C TRP A 86 -7.97 -6.64 -6.48
N ASP A 87 -8.17 -7.42 -7.55
CA ASP A 87 -9.35 -7.32 -8.42
C ASP A 87 -10.51 -8.30 -8.09
N ASN A 88 -10.20 -9.46 -7.52
CA ASN A 88 -11.24 -10.44 -7.16
C ASN A 88 -10.81 -11.33 -5.98
N PRO A 89 -11.40 -11.14 -4.78
CA PRO A 89 -12.32 -10.04 -4.46
C PRO A 89 -11.63 -8.67 -4.57
N MET A 90 -12.40 -7.60 -4.84
CA MET A 90 -11.84 -6.26 -4.86
C MET A 90 -11.39 -5.86 -3.45
N ILE A 91 -10.12 -5.43 -3.34
CA ILE A 91 -9.50 -5.02 -2.07
C ILE A 91 -9.01 -3.59 -2.20
N SER A 92 -9.41 -2.71 -1.28
CA SER A 92 -8.94 -1.34 -1.22
C SER A 92 -7.52 -1.24 -0.64
N GLY A 93 -6.88 -0.07 -0.80
CA GLY A 93 -5.53 0.19 -0.30
C GLY A 93 -5.40 0.09 1.22
N ILE A 94 -4.21 -0.26 1.66
CA ILE A 94 -3.79 -0.25 3.06
C ILE A 94 -3.38 1.17 3.49
N LYS A 95 -3.21 1.43 4.77
CA LYS A 95 -2.97 2.75 5.38
C LYS A 95 -1.86 3.56 4.70
N TRP A 96 -0.68 3.00 4.48
CA TRP A 96 0.41 3.75 3.83
C TRP A 96 0.08 4.16 2.39
N VAL A 97 -0.76 3.39 1.68
CA VAL A 97 -1.25 3.75 0.34
C VAL A 97 -2.22 4.93 0.43
N SER A 98 -3.17 4.89 1.39
CA SER A 98 -4.08 6.01 1.66
C SER A 98 -3.30 7.29 2.00
N GLN A 99 -2.26 7.19 2.84
CA GLN A 99 -1.37 8.31 3.16
C GLN A 99 -0.64 8.86 1.92
N LEU A 100 -0.17 7.98 1.02
CA LEU A 100 0.47 8.43 -0.24
C LEU A 100 -0.50 9.15 -1.16
N ILE A 101 -1.77 8.70 -1.25
CA ILE A 101 -2.82 9.39 -1.99
C ILE A 101 -3.02 10.81 -1.45
N GLU A 102 -3.10 10.95 -0.13
CA GLU A 102 -3.29 12.27 0.51
C GLU A 102 -2.07 13.18 0.33
N ILE A 103 -0.85 12.65 0.49
CA ILE A 103 0.39 13.39 0.23
C ILE A 103 0.47 13.86 -1.22
N ALA A 104 -0.01 13.05 -2.16
CA ALA A 104 -0.10 13.41 -3.58
C ALA A 104 -1.24 14.39 -3.90
N GLY A 105 -2.05 14.78 -2.92
CA GLY A 105 -3.14 15.74 -3.06
C GLY A 105 -4.47 15.13 -3.51
N GLY A 106 -4.60 13.81 -3.45
CA GLY A 106 -5.87 13.11 -3.65
C GLY A 106 -6.67 13.00 -2.35
N LYS A 107 -7.86 12.42 -2.47
CA LYS A 107 -8.69 11.99 -1.35
C LYS A 107 -9.04 10.53 -1.55
N ASP A 108 -8.55 9.66 -0.67
CA ASP A 108 -8.93 8.25 -0.66
C ASP A 108 -10.45 8.14 -0.42
N ILE A 109 -11.15 7.33 -1.23
CA ILE A 109 -12.59 7.13 -1.07
C ILE A 109 -12.94 6.11 0.02
N PHE A 110 -11.97 5.30 0.48
CA PHE A 110 -12.14 4.30 1.52
C PHE A 110 -11.17 4.45 2.70
N PRO A 111 -11.03 5.66 3.29
CA PRO A 111 -10.01 5.91 4.33
C PRO A 111 -10.22 5.05 5.58
N LEU A 112 -11.47 4.72 5.94
CA LEU A 112 -11.76 3.88 7.11
C LEU A 112 -11.37 2.41 6.88
N LEU A 113 -11.50 1.91 5.65
CA LEU A 113 -11.06 0.56 5.30
C LEU A 113 -9.53 0.46 5.33
N SER A 114 -8.82 1.51 4.97
CA SER A 114 -7.35 1.52 4.97
C SER A 114 -6.74 1.29 6.35
N GLU A 115 -7.45 1.60 7.44
CA GLU A 115 -7.03 1.34 8.82
C GLU A 115 -7.13 -0.15 9.21
N GLN A 116 -7.87 -0.95 8.42
CA GLN A 116 -8.02 -2.38 8.70
C GLN A 116 -6.73 -3.13 8.36
N LYS A 117 -6.32 -4.04 9.26
CA LYS A 117 -5.03 -4.75 9.15
C LYS A 117 -5.05 -5.85 8.09
N ALA A 118 -6.08 -6.68 8.08
CA ALA A 118 -6.17 -7.81 7.16
C ALA A 118 -6.81 -7.43 5.82
N ALA A 119 -6.33 -8.01 4.73
CA ALA A 119 -6.88 -7.78 3.38
C ALA A 119 -8.39 -8.13 3.30
N LYS A 120 -8.82 -9.20 3.99
CA LYS A 120 -10.22 -9.61 4.05
C LYS A 120 -11.16 -8.54 4.66
N ASP A 121 -10.63 -7.67 5.49
CA ASP A 121 -11.40 -6.61 6.16
C ASP A 121 -11.42 -5.32 5.32
N ARG A 122 -10.76 -5.31 4.16
CA ARG A 122 -10.69 -4.22 3.19
C ARG A 122 -11.40 -4.55 1.87
N PHE A 123 -12.27 -5.56 1.87
CA PHE A 123 -13.09 -5.89 0.71
C PHE A 123 -14.04 -4.75 0.38
N VAL A 124 -14.19 -4.52 -0.93
CA VAL A 124 -15.03 -3.47 -1.50
C VAL A 124 -16.00 -4.10 -2.50
N TYR A 125 -17.23 -3.61 -2.51
CA TYR A 125 -18.23 -4.02 -3.47
C TYR A 125 -18.39 -2.96 -4.57
N SER A 126 -18.79 -3.43 -5.76
CA SER A 126 -18.94 -2.59 -6.95
C SER A 126 -19.82 -1.36 -6.70
N GLU A 127 -20.92 -1.56 -5.98
CA GLU A 127 -21.89 -0.52 -5.65
C GLU A 127 -21.29 0.60 -4.78
N GLN A 128 -20.35 0.25 -3.91
CA GLN A 128 -19.65 1.22 -3.05
C GLN A 128 -18.72 2.11 -3.88
N VAL A 129 -18.01 1.56 -4.86
CA VAL A 129 -17.14 2.32 -5.76
C VAL A 129 -17.97 3.23 -6.66
N ILE A 130 -19.10 2.70 -7.22
CA ILE A 130 -20.03 3.47 -8.05
C ILE A 130 -20.60 4.65 -7.25
N ALA A 131 -21.07 4.42 -6.04
CA ALA A 131 -21.64 5.46 -5.17
C ALA A 131 -20.60 6.53 -4.77
N ALA A 132 -19.35 6.12 -4.54
CA ALA A 132 -18.26 7.05 -4.23
C ALA A 132 -17.84 7.90 -5.44
N ALA A 133 -18.06 7.42 -6.67
CA ALA A 133 -17.78 8.09 -7.93
C ALA A 133 -16.35 8.69 -7.96
N PRO A 134 -15.28 7.87 -7.98
CA PRO A 134 -13.91 8.35 -8.00
C PRO A 134 -13.57 9.07 -9.31
N ASP A 135 -12.71 10.10 -9.20
CA ASP A 135 -12.15 10.84 -10.33
C ASP A 135 -10.94 10.13 -10.94
N ILE A 136 -10.25 9.30 -10.13
CA ILE A 136 -9.07 8.54 -10.53
C ILE A 136 -9.17 7.14 -9.94
N ILE A 137 -8.81 6.12 -10.71
CA ILE A 137 -8.61 4.76 -10.25
C ILE A 137 -7.13 4.40 -10.41
N LEU A 138 -6.50 4.00 -9.31
CA LEU A 138 -5.15 3.45 -9.27
C LEU A 138 -5.25 1.96 -8.92
N ALA A 139 -4.52 1.11 -9.61
CA ALA A 139 -4.51 -0.30 -9.30
C ALA A 139 -3.09 -0.86 -9.26
N SER A 140 -2.81 -1.74 -8.31
CA SER A 140 -1.54 -2.45 -8.18
C SER A 140 -1.81 -3.86 -7.67
N TRP A 141 -1.96 -4.81 -8.60
CA TRP A 141 -2.25 -6.20 -8.25
C TRP A 141 -0.95 -6.98 -8.06
N CYS A 142 -0.74 -7.52 -6.88
CA CYS A 142 0.49 -8.23 -6.52
C CYS A 142 0.76 -9.41 -7.46
N GLY A 143 1.89 -9.36 -8.20
CA GLY A 143 2.30 -10.40 -9.15
C GLY A 143 1.42 -10.55 -10.40
N LYS A 144 0.43 -9.68 -10.61
CA LYS A 144 -0.50 -9.72 -11.73
C LYS A 144 -0.57 -8.36 -12.43
N LYS A 145 -0.44 -8.38 -13.76
CA LYS A 145 -0.55 -7.15 -14.56
C LYS A 145 -1.97 -6.59 -14.47
N VAL A 146 -2.07 -5.31 -14.16
CA VAL A 146 -3.33 -4.56 -14.21
C VAL A 146 -3.79 -4.41 -15.65
N ARG A 147 -5.08 -4.52 -15.86
CA ARG A 147 -5.74 -4.33 -17.15
C ARG A 147 -6.82 -3.25 -17.02
N PRO A 148 -6.47 -1.97 -17.28
CA PRO A 148 -7.40 -0.85 -17.14
C PRO A 148 -8.70 -1.06 -17.92
N GLU A 149 -8.63 -1.71 -19.10
CA GLU A 149 -9.78 -2.04 -19.92
C GLU A 149 -10.75 -3.01 -19.24
N LYS A 150 -10.27 -3.95 -18.40
CA LYS A 150 -11.12 -4.85 -17.62
C LYS A 150 -11.79 -4.14 -16.44
N ILE A 151 -11.09 -3.18 -15.83
CA ILE A 151 -11.67 -2.34 -14.78
C ILE A 151 -12.79 -1.48 -15.37
N ALA A 152 -12.53 -0.82 -16.49
CA ALA A 152 -13.53 0.02 -17.19
C ALA A 152 -14.76 -0.76 -17.67
N ALA A 153 -14.58 -2.02 -18.05
CA ALA A 153 -15.65 -2.87 -18.56
C ALA A 153 -16.53 -3.52 -17.47
N ARG A 154 -16.30 -3.24 -16.18
CA ARG A 154 -17.13 -3.77 -15.10
C ARG A 154 -18.57 -3.26 -15.20
N TYR A 155 -19.50 -4.12 -14.90
CA TYR A 155 -20.93 -3.80 -14.96
C TYR A 155 -21.25 -2.60 -14.03
N GLY A 156 -21.94 -1.59 -14.57
CA GLY A 156 -22.34 -0.40 -13.84
C GLY A 156 -21.27 0.68 -13.68
N TRP A 157 -20.02 0.45 -14.15
CA TRP A 157 -18.90 1.40 -13.96
C TRP A 157 -18.80 2.47 -15.05
N GLN A 158 -19.56 2.34 -16.14
CA GLN A 158 -19.51 3.26 -17.30
C GLN A 158 -19.77 4.73 -16.94
N ASP A 159 -20.47 4.97 -15.83
CA ASP A 159 -20.81 6.32 -15.36
C ASP A 159 -19.85 6.90 -14.33
N ILE A 160 -18.88 6.13 -13.84
CA ILE A 160 -17.85 6.59 -12.91
C ILE A 160 -16.97 7.63 -13.62
N PRO A 161 -16.70 8.82 -13.01
CA PRO A 161 -15.89 9.87 -13.62
C PRO A 161 -14.53 9.39 -14.13
N ALA A 162 -13.82 8.58 -13.34
CA ALA A 162 -12.54 7.98 -13.72
C ALA A 162 -12.63 7.12 -14.99
N VAL A 163 -13.73 6.38 -15.17
CA VAL A 163 -13.95 5.54 -16.36
C VAL A 163 -14.26 6.40 -17.58
N LYS A 164 -15.17 7.36 -17.44
CA LYS A 164 -15.52 8.31 -18.52
C LYS A 164 -14.32 9.09 -19.05
N SER A 165 -13.42 9.48 -18.14
CA SER A 165 -12.23 10.29 -18.48
C SER A 165 -11.00 9.46 -18.81
N GLY A 166 -11.06 8.12 -18.70
CA GLY A 166 -9.92 7.24 -18.92
C GLY A 166 -8.82 7.35 -17.85
N HIS A 167 -9.14 7.86 -16.66
CA HIS A 167 -8.21 8.04 -15.55
C HIS A 167 -8.06 6.76 -14.72
N ILE A 168 -7.65 5.67 -15.37
CA ILE A 168 -7.37 4.37 -14.76
C ILE A 168 -5.92 4.03 -15.02
N TYR A 169 -5.12 3.89 -13.95
CA TYR A 169 -3.68 3.74 -14.05
C TYR A 169 -3.17 2.54 -13.27
N GLU A 170 -2.21 1.82 -13.86
CA GLU A 170 -1.43 0.81 -13.16
C GLU A 170 -0.29 1.47 -12.37
N ILE A 171 -0.16 1.12 -11.10
CA ILE A 171 1.04 1.37 -10.30
C ILE A 171 1.85 0.08 -10.32
N LYS A 172 2.98 0.09 -11.01
CA LYS A 172 3.87 -1.07 -11.10
C LYS A 172 4.58 -1.28 -9.76
N SER A 173 4.54 -2.52 -9.28
CA SER A 173 5.28 -3.01 -8.11
C SER A 173 6.66 -3.51 -8.52
#